data_0f244ca71f28d042a851bfebbff164bd
#
_entry.id   0f244ca71f28d042a851bfebbff164bd
#
_cell.length_a   1.000
_cell.length_b   1.000
_cell.length_c   1.000
_cell.angle_alpha   90.00
_cell.angle_beta   90.00
_cell.angle_gamma   90.00
#
_symmetry.space_group_name_H-M   'P 1'
#
loop_
_entity.id
_entity.type
_entity.pdbx_description
1 polymer ?
#
loop_
_entity_poly.entity_id
_entity_poly.type
_entity_poly.pdbx_seq_one_letter_code
_entity_poly.pdbx_strand_id
1 'polypeptide(L)'
;VGSEMCIRDSIFIILCLIAQFGKKVPLLTVNNILNILQQASPRMFLALGVAGLILLAGTDLSIGRMVGMGMTAATIIMHKGINTGAVFGHVFDFTGLPVVARVILALLVCIVLCTVFTTIAGFFTAKFKMHPFISTMANMLVIFGLVTYSTKGVSFGGIEGNIPSMIIPKIG
;
A
#
# COMPACT_ATOMS: atom_id res chain seq x y z
N VAL A 1 19.57 3.71 -20.27
CA VAL A 1 18.24 3.10 -19.92
C VAL A 1 18.23 1.61 -20.26
N GLY A 2 18.83 1.17 -21.40
CA GLY A 2 18.81 -0.25 -21.80
C GLY A 2 19.64 -1.19 -20.91
N SER A 3 20.81 -0.76 -20.46
CA SER A 3 21.70 -1.60 -19.64
C SER A 3 21.13 -1.91 -18.24
N GLU A 4 20.47 -0.96 -17.60
CA GLU A 4 19.85 -1.12 -16.29
C GLU A 4 18.68 -2.11 -16.31
N MET A 5 17.87 -2.07 -17.38
CA MET A 5 16.79 -3.02 -17.57
C MET A 5 17.34 -4.44 -17.80
N CYS A 6 18.37 -4.56 -18.62
CA CYS A 6 19.00 -5.85 -18.93
C CYS A 6 19.63 -6.50 -17.68
N ILE A 7 20.28 -5.72 -16.81
CA ILE A 7 20.84 -6.21 -15.55
C ILE A 7 19.74 -6.73 -14.62
N ARG A 8 18.65 -5.98 -14.49
CA ARG A 8 17.49 -6.37 -13.64
C ARG A 8 16.85 -7.66 -14.13
N ASP A 9 16.64 -7.76 -15.45
CA ASP A 9 16.07 -8.96 -16.07
C ASP A 9 16.99 -10.16 -15.93
N SER A 10 18.31 -9.97 -16.09
CA SER A 10 19.30 -11.03 -15.89
C SER A 10 19.32 -11.53 -14.45
N ILE A 11 19.30 -10.64 -13.46
CA ILE A 11 19.23 -11.02 -12.04
C ILE A 11 17.93 -11.79 -11.76
N PHE A 12 16.80 -11.35 -12.31
CA PHE A 12 15.52 -12.03 -12.15
C PHE A 12 15.56 -13.44 -12.73
N ILE A 13 16.08 -13.62 -13.94
CA ILE A 13 16.21 -14.92 -14.58
C ILE A 13 17.13 -15.84 -13.78
N ILE A 14 18.28 -15.34 -13.31
CA ILE A 14 19.22 -16.11 -12.49
C ILE A 14 18.56 -16.57 -11.19
N LEU A 15 17.84 -15.68 -10.50
CA LEU A 15 17.13 -16.02 -9.27
C LEU A 15 16.02 -17.06 -9.52
N CYS A 16 15.29 -16.95 -10.63
CA CYS A 16 14.28 -17.94 -11.03
C CYS A 16 14.91 -19.31 -11.29
N LEU A 17 16.06 -19.36 -11.98
CA LEU A 17 16.78 -20.60 -12.24
C LEU A 17 17.30 -21.24 -10.95
N ILE A 18 17.91 -20.46 -10.06
CA ILE A 18 18.41 -20.94 -8.76
C ILE A 18 17.26 -21.49 -7.91
N ALA A 19 16.12 -20.79 -7.86
CA ALA A 19 14.98 -21.23 -7.08
C ALA A 19 14.36 -22.54 -7.64
N GLN A 20 14.30 -22.67 -8.96
CA GLN A 20 13.72 -23.83 -9.61
C GLN A 20 14.63 -25.06 -9.50
N PHE A 21 15.94 -24.90 -9.69
CA PHE A 21 16.90 -26.02 -9.66
C PHE A 21 17.47 -26.29 -8.26
N GLY A 22 17.67 -25.25 -7.45
CA GLY A 22 18.29 -25.38 -6.11
C GLY A 22 17.36 -25.83 -5.01
N LYS A 23 16.12 -25.37 -4.98
CA LYS A 23 15.16 -25.66 -3.89
C LYS A 23 13.93 -26.45 -4.31
N LYS A 24 13.84 -26.88 -5.57
CA LYS A 24 12.67 -27.59 -6.13
C LYS A 24 11.33 -26.87 -5.86
N VAL A 25 11.37 -25.54 -5.72
CA VAL A 25 10.15 -24.74 -5.55
C VAL A 25 9.59 -24.45 -6.94
N PRO A 26 8.40 -24.95 -7.27
CA PRO A 26 7.83 -24.76 -8.60
C PRO A 26 7.33 -23.30 -8.72
N LEU A 27 8.22 -22.39 -9.14
CA LEU A 27 7.88 -20.97 -9.36
C LEU A 27 6.88 -20.77 -10.49
N LEU A 28 6.88 -21.66 -11.48
CA LEU A 28 5.98 -21.62 -12.63
C LEU A 28 4.66 -22.39 -12.41
N THR A 29 4.25 -22.53 -11.16
CA THR A 29 2.93 -23.09 -10.85
C THR A 29 1.85 -22.06 -11.14
N VAL A 30 0.71 -22.50 -11.66
CA VAL A 30 -0.45 -21.63 -11.96
C VAL A 30 -0.83 -20.79 -10.74
N ASN A 31 -0.84 -21.36 -9.55
CA ASN A 31 -1.13 -20.67 -8.31
C ASN A 31 -0.13 -19.53 -8.02
N ASN A 32 1.14 -19.72 -8.31
CA ASN A 32 2.16 -18.70 -8.10
C ASN A 32 2.03 -17.56 -9.12
N ILE A 33 1.72 -17.89 -10.37
CA ILE A 33 1.43 -16.88 -11.41
C ILE A 33 0.21 -16.05 -11.03
N LEU A 34 -0.86 -16.67 -10.54
CA LEU A 34 -2.05 -15.96 -10.06
C LEU A 34 -1.73 -15.05 -8.87
N ASN A 35 -0.91 -15.49 -7.93
CA ASN A 35 -0.45 -14.67 -6.82
C ASN A 35 0.36 -13.45 -7.27
N ILE A 36 1.24 -13.63 -8.26
CA ILE A 36 2.02 -12.53 -8.85
C ILE A 36 1.09 -11.52 -9.54
N LEU A 37 0.14 -11.99 -10.34
CA LEU A 37 -0.85 -11.15 -11.00
C LEU A 37 -1.70 -10.37 -9.99
N GLN A 38 -2.14 -11.03 -8.92
CA GLN A 38 -2.92 -10.40 -7.85
C GLN A 38 -2.13 -9.31 -7.13
N GLN A 39 -0.83 -9.52 -6.88
CA GLN A 39 0.04 -8.51 -6.27
C GLN A 39 0.42 -7.38 -7.25
N ALA A 40 0.50 -7.67 -8.54
CA ALA A 40 0.81 -6.68 -9.57
C ALA A 40 -0.38 -5.76 -9.87
N SER A 41 -1.61 -6.27 -9.79
CA SER A 41 -2.82 -5.55 -10.15
C SER A 41 -2.94 -4.16 -9.46
N PRO A 42 -2.91 -4.02 -8.13
CA PRO A 42 -3.02 -2.71 -7.49
C PRO A 42 -1.86 -1.77 -7.85
N ARG A 43 -0.66 -2.32 -8.11
CA ARG A 43 0.48 -1.51 -8.53
C ARG A 43 0.32 -0.95 -9.94
N MET A 44 -0.36 -1.67 -10.84
CA MET A 44 -0.66 -1.19 -12.19
C MET A 44 -1.61 0.01 -12.18
N PHE A 45 -2.64 0.00 -11.33
CA PHE A 45 -3.53 1.15 -11.15
C PHE A 45 -2.79 2.38 -10.63
N LEU A 46 -1.89 2.18 -9.66
CA LEU A 46 -1.05 3.26 -9.14
C LEU A 46 -0.11 3.82 -10.24
N ALA A 47 0.49 2.94 -11.02
CA ALA A 47 1.38 3.34 -12.12
C ALA A 47 0.64 4.17 -13.18
N LEU A 48 -0.60 3.82 -13.52
CA LEU A 48 -1.44 4.62 -14.42
C LEU A 48 -1.74 6.01 -13.87
N GLY A 49 -2.04 6.12 -12.57
CA GLY A 49 -2.24 7.40 -11.90
C GLY A 49 -0.99 8.28 -11.93
N VAL A 50 0.17 7.70 -11.64
CA VAL A 50 1.46 8.40 -11.69
C VAL A 50 1.83 8.81 -13.12
N ALA A 51 1.55 7.97 -14.12
CA ALA A 51 1.81 8.30 -15.52
C ALA A 51 1.08 9.58 -15.97
N GLY A 52 -0.18 9.75 -15.54
CA GLY A 52 -0.93 10.97 -15.76
C GLY A 52 -0.27 12.22 -15.14
N LEU A 53 0.26 12.10 -13.94
CA LEU A 53 0.98 13.19 -13.25
C LEU A 53 2.30 13.53 -13.95
N ILE A 54 3.04 12.55 -14.44
CA ILE A 54 4.28 12.75 -15.17
C ILE A 54 4.03 13.53 -16.47
N LEU A 55 2.93 13.25 -17.18
CA LEU A 55 2.55 13.99 -18.37
C LEU A 55 2.28 15.48 -18.09
N LEU A 56 1.82 15.83 -16.88
CA LEU A 56 1.62 17.19 -16.41
C LEU A 56 2.91 17.83 -15.85
N ALA A 57 4.09 17.22 -16.08
CA ALA A 57 5.38 17.61 -15.51
C ALA A 57 5.39 17.71 -13.97
N GLY A 58 4.46 17.03 -13.30
CA GLY A 58 4.41 16.90 -11.86
C GLY A 58 4.88 15.51 -11.43
N THR A 59 5.84 15.42 -10.52
CA THR A 59 6.24 14.15 -9.91
C THR A 59 5.68 14.09 -8.51
N ASP A 60 4.89 13.06 -8.21
CA ASP A 60 4.39 12.80 -6.85
C ASP A 60 5.10 11.57 -6.28
N LEU A 61 5.98 11.82 -5.30
CA LEU A 61 6.72 10.78 -4.57
C LEU A 61 5.97 10.28 -3.33
N SER A 62 4.89 10.95 -2.92
CA SER A 62 4.16 10.61 -1.70
C SER A 62 3.22 9.39 -1.88
N ILE A 63 2.89 9.01 -3.11
CA ILE A 63 1.90 7.96 -3.42
C ILE A 63 2.21 6.64 -2.70
N GLY A 64 3.46 6.19 -2.71
CA GLY A 64 3.84 4.95 -2.03
C GLY A 64 3.58 4.97 -0.53
N ARG A 65 3.81 6.10 0.12
CA ARG A 65 3.55 6.27 1.56
C ARG A 65 2.06 6.48 1.85
N MET A 66 1.33 7.11 0.94
CA MET A 66 -0.13 7.21 1.01
C MET A 66 -0.81 5.84 1.00
N VAL A 67 -0.38 4.96 0.10
CA VAL A 67 -0.86 3.57 0.07
C VAL A 67 -0.54 2.86 1.38
N GLY A 68 0.68 3.00 1.91
CA GLY A 68 1.06 2.44 3.20
C GLY A 68 0.18 2.95 4.35
N MET A 69 -0.11 4.26 4.38
CA MET A 69 -1.01 4.86 5.37
C MET A 69 -2.43 4.30 5.24
N GLY A 70 -2.96 4.20 4.02
CA GLY A 70 -4.27 3.62 3.77
C GLY A 70 -4.35 2.16 4.19
N MET A 71 -3.34 1.35 3.87
CA MET A 71 -3.26 -0.04 4.32
C MET A 71 -3.22 -0.16 5.85
N THR A 72 -2.45 0.68 6.53
CA THR A 72 -2.38 0.70 7.99
C THR A 72 -3.72 1.05 8.61
N ALA A 73 -4.37 2.11 8.11
CA ALA A 73 -5.70 2.52 8.58
C ALA A 73 -6.76 1.43 8.35
N ALA A 74 -6.76 0.81 7.18
CA ALA A 74 -7.66 -0.29 6.87
C ALA A 74 -7.42 -1.50 7.79
N THR A 75 -6.18 -1.87 8.03
CA THR A 75 -5.82 -2.99 8.90
C THR A 75 -6.26 -2.74 10.34
N ILE A 76 -6.10 -1.53 10.86
CA ILE A 76 -6.55 -1.16 12.22
C ILE A 76 -8.07 -1.36 12.37
N ILE A 77 -8.85 -0.96 11.36
CA ILE A 77 -10.31 -1.07 11.38
C ILE A 77 -10.77 -2.53 11.23
N MET A 78 -10.03 -3.31 10.43
CA MET A 78 -10.37 -4.71 10.12
C MET A 78 -9.79 -5.72 11.09
N HIS A 79 -8.88 -5.31 11.97
CA HIS A 79 -8.22 -6.23 12.91
C HIS A 79 -9.20 -6.70 13.99
N LYS A 80 -9.10 -8.00 14.34
CA LYS A 80 -9.83 -8.60 15.45
C LYS A 80 -8.85 -8.89 16.59
N GLY A 81 -8.86 -8.06 17.59
CA GLY A 81 -8.08 -8.32 18.81
C GLY A 81 -7.35 -7.10 19.37
N ILE A 82 -7.49 -6.98 20.65
CA ILE A 82 -7.13 -5.83 21.48
C ILE A 82 -5.62 -5.60 21.60
N ASN A 83 -4.77 -6.57 21.25
CA ASN A 83 -3.37 -6.57 21.69
C ASN A 83 -2.39 -5.79 20.81
N THR A 84 -2.81 -5.27 19.65
CA THR A 84 -1.92 -4.59 18.70
C THR A 84 -2.45 -3.25 18.17
N GLY A 85 -3.68 -2.89 18.49
CA GLY A 85 -4.37 -1.77 17.87
C GLY A 85 -4.36 -0.47 18.66
N ALA A 86 -3.36 -0.20 19.49
CA ALA A 86 -3.26 1.10 20.14
C ALA A 86 -2.72 2.14 19.17
N VAL A 87 -3.61 2.85 18.51
CA VAL A 87 -3.28 4.03 17.71
C VAL A 87 -3.30 5.24 18.65
N PHE A 88 -2.20 5.98 18.73
CA PHE A 88 -2.03 7.10 19.67
C PHE A 88 -2.30 6.73 21.15
N GLY A 89 -2.13 5.46 21.52
CA GLY A 89 -2.40 5.00 22.90
C GLY A 89 -3.87 4.68 23.19
N HIS A 90 -4.76 4.82 22.22
CA HIS A 90 -6.16 4.45 22.33
C HIS A 90 -6.44 3.17 21.53
N VAL A 91 -7.16 2.25 22.14
CA VAL A 91 -7.62 1.02 21.47
C VAL A 91 -8.95 1.32 20.79
N PHE A 92 -8.97 1.27 19.48
CA PHE A 92 -10.20 1.37 18.71
C PHE A 92 -10.74 -0.02 18.45
N ASP A 93 -11.86 -0.36 19.09
CA ASP A 93 -12.51 -1.65 18.92
C ASP A 93 -13.76 -1.51 18.04
N PHE A 94 -13.67 -2.02 16.81
CA PHE A 94 -14.76 -2.04 15.85
C PHE A 94 -15.39 -3.44 15.71
N THR A 95 -15.09 -4.37 16.64
CA THR A 95 -15.58 -5.76 16.56
C THR A 95 -17.10 -5.88 16.66
N GLY A 96 -17.78 -4.90 17.24
CA GLY A 96 -19.25 -4.86 17.32
C GLY A 96 -19.97 -4.53 16.01
N LEU A 97 -19.24 -4.11 14.97
CA LEU A 97 -19.85 -3.76 13.68
C LEU A 97 -19.86 -4.98 12.73
N PRO A 98 -20.91 -5.13 11.89
CA PRO A 98 -20.91 -6.16 10.85
C PRO A 98 -19.74 -5.96 9.89
N VAL A 99 -19.20 -7.06 9.34
CA VAL A 99 -18.01 -7.06 8.46
C VAL A 99 -18.14 -6.06 7.30
N VAL A 100 -19.32 -6.00 6.68
CA VAL A 100 -19.59 -5.09 5.57
C VAL A 100 -19.45 -3.62 5.99
N ALA A 101 -19.96 -3.26 7.17
CA ALA A 101 -19.85 -1.89 7.69
C ALA A 101 -18.40 -1.53 7.99
N ARG A 102 -17.59 -2.46 8.50
CA ARG A 102 -16.14 -2.25 8.73
C ARG A 102 -15.39 -2.00 7.42
N VAL A 103 -15.70 -2.75 6.36
CA VAL A 103 -15.10 -2.54 5.03
C VAL A 103 -15.43 -1.17 4.48
N ILE A 104 -16.71 -0.77 4.54
CA ILE A 104 -17.16 0.55 4.08
C ILE A 104 -16.48 1.65 4.89
N LEU A 105 -16.42 1.51 6.21
CA LEU A 105 -15.75 2.47 7.10
C LEU A 105 -14.26 2.59 6.77
N ALA A 106 -13.57 1.49 6.56
CA ALA A 106 -12.17 1.47 6.19
C ALA A 106 -11.93 2.21 4.85
N LEU A 107 -12.77 1.97 3.85
CA LEU A 107 -12.69 2.68 2.57
C LEU A 107 -12.91 4.18 2.73
N LEU A 108 -13.92 4.59 3.48
CA LEU A 108 -14.19 6.02 3.74
C LEU A 108 -13.03 6.69 4.45
N VAL A 109 -12.48 6.07 5.50
CA VAL A 109 -11.31 6.60 6.22
C VAL A 109 -10.10 6.72 5.31
N CYS A 110 -9.82 5.70 4.48
CA CYS A 110 -8.74 5.76 3.50
C CYS A 110 -8.90 6.93 2.51
N ILE A 111 -10.10 7.10 1.95
CA ILE A 111 -10.39 8.19 1.00
C ILE A 111 -10.19 9.54 1.67
N VAL A 112 -10.71 9.75 2.87
CA VAL A 112 -10.58 11.00 3.61
C VAL A 112 -9.12 11.30 3.91
N LEU A 113 -8.36 10.34 4.45
CA LEU A 113 -6.95 10.52 4.76
C LEU A 113 -6.14 10.87 3.50
N CYS A 114 -6.29 10.11 2.43
CA CYS A 114 -5.59 10.38 1.17
C CYS A 114 -5.94 11.76 0.62
N THR A 115 -7.22 12.15 0.63
CA THR A 115 -7.67 13.45 0.14
C THR A 115 -7.08 14.59 0.96
N VAL A 116 -7.07 14.49 2.28
CA VAL A 116 -6.52 15.52 3.17
C VAL A 116 -5.02 15.74 2.90
N PHE A 117 -4.22 14.68 2.89
CA PHE A 117 -2.78 14.82 2.67
C PHE A 117 -2.43 15.28 1.26
N THR A 118 -3.16 14.82 0.24
CA THR A 118 -2.97 15.30 -1.14
C THR A 118 -3.36 16.76 -1.27
N THR A 119 -4.45 17.19 -0.64
CA THR A 119 -4.88 18.59 -0.65
C THR A 119 -3.85 19.50 0.03
N ILE A 120 -3.27 19.08 1.15
CA ILE A 120 -2.21 19.80 1.84
C ILE A 120 -1.00 19.97 0.91
N ALA A 121 -0.51 18.90 0.30
CA ALA A 121 0.62 18.96 -0.63
C ALA A 121 0.32 19.84 -1.85
N GLY A 122 -0.87 19.71 -2.42
CA GLY A 122 -1.33 20.55 -3.55
C GLY A 122 -1.45 22.03 -3.19
N PHE A 123 -1.95 22.33 -1.98
CA PHE A 123 -2.05 23.71 -1.49
C PHE A 123 -0.68 24.37 -1.37
N PHE A 124 0.31 23.68 -0.79
CA PHE A 124 1.67 24.22 -0.69
C PHE A 124 2.30 24.43 -2.06
N THR A 125 2.13 23.50 -2.98
CA THR A 125 2.62 23.63 -4.35
C THR A 125 1.98 24.82 -5.07
N ALA A 126 0.67 24.99 -4.98
CA ALA A 126 -0.05 26.04 -5.69
C ALA A 126 0.18 27.44 -5.09
N LYS A 127 0.10 27.56 -3.76
CA LYS A 127 0.18 28.86 -3.07
C LYS A 127 1.60 29.42 -3.03
N PHE A 128 2.59 28.59 -2.75
CA PHE A 128 3.98 29.00 -2.63
C PHE A 128 4.78 28.84 -3.93
N LYS A 129 4.14 28.37 -5.01
CA LYS A 129 4.79 28.09 -6.30
C LYS A 129 6.04 27.22 -6.15
N MET A 130 6.00 26.32 -5.16
CA MET A 130 7.10 25.38 -4.90
C MET A 130 7.13 24.30 -5.99
N HIS A 131 8.31 23.77 -6.24
CA HIS A 131 8.43 22.65 -7.15
C HIS A 131 7.66 21.45 -6.58
N PRO A 132 6.81 20.77 -7.36
CA PRO A 132 5.97 19.64 -6.88
C PRO A 132 6.76 18.55 -6.17
N PHE A 133 7.97 18.27 -6.64
CA PHE A 133 8.90 17.31 -6.06
C PHE A 133 9.19 17.59 -4.57
N ILE A 134 9.48 18.86 -4.21
CA ILE A 134 9.83 19.23 -2.82
C ILE A 134 8.62 19.08 -1.90
N SER A 135 7.45 19.54 -2.37
CA SER A 135 6.21 19.44 -1.62
C SER A 135 5.79 18.00 -1.35
N THR A 136 5.87 17.13 -2.37
CA THR A 136 5.51 15.72 -2.24
C THR A 136 6.53 14.92 -1.43
N MET A 137 7.83 15.25 -1.49
CA MET A 137 8.84 14.68 -0.60
C MET A 137 8.58 15.02 0.86
N ALA A 138 8.29 16.30 1.16
CA ALA A 138 7.95 16.71 2.51
C ALA A 138 6.70 15.98 3.02
N ASN A 139 5.66 15.90 2.20
CA ASN A 139 4.43 15.16 2.52
C ASN A 139 4.71 13.67 2.78
N MET A 140 5.56 13.04 1.98
CA MET A 140 5.99 11.66 2.17
C MET A 140 6.63 11.43 3.55
N LEU A 141 7.49 12.34 3.99
CA LEU A 141 8.16 12.24 5.30
C LEU A 141 7.17 12.48 6.45
N VAL A 142 6.24 13.42 6.30
CA VAL A 142 5.19 13.67 7.29
C VAL A 142 4.30 12.44 7.46
N ILE A 143 3.83 11.85 6.37
CA ILE A 143 3.01 10.63 6.39
C ILE A 143 3.77 9.48 7.06
N PHE A 144 5.05 9.29 6.70
CA PHE A 144 5.88 8.24 7.29
C PHE A 144 6.04 8.43 8.79
N GLY A 145 6.36 9.63 9.23
CA GLY A 145 6.48 9.96 10.66
C GLY A 145 5.17 9.73 11.41
N LEU A 146 4.04 10.15 10.84
CA LEU A 146 2.73 9.99 11.45
C LEU A 146 2.32 8.52 11.56
N VAL A 147 2.52 7.73 10.51
CA VAL A 147 2.24 6.29 10.52
C VAL A 147 3.13 5.59 11.55
N THR A 148 4.44 5.85 11.53
CA THR A 148 5.39 5.23 12.46
C THR A 148 5.08 5.60 13.91
N TYR A 149 4.75 6.86 14.18
CA TYR A 149 4.36 7.32 15.50
C TYR A 149 3.05 6.68 15.98
N SER A 150 2.04 6.61 15.12
CA SER A 150 0.73 6.02 15.46
C SER A 150 0.82 4.53 15.71
N THR A 151 1.67 3.80 14.98
CA THR A 151 1.84 2.35 15.10
C THR A 151 2.94 1.94 16.06
N LYS A 152 3.68 2.91 16.65
CA LYS A 152 4.90 2.65 17.44
C LYS A 152 5.92 1.78 16.71
N GLY A 153 5.94 1.85 15.38
CA GLY A 153 6.83 1.06 14.53
C GLY A 153 6.50 -0.44 14.45
N VAL A 154 5.38 -0.87 14.99
CA VAL A 154 4.95 -2.28 14.94
C VAL A 154 4.18 -2.54 13.66
N SER A 155 4.49 -3.64 12.98
CA SER A 155 3.72 -4.09 11.81
C SER A 155 2.39 -4.69 12.25
N PHE A 156 1.29 -4.15 11.74
CA PHE A 156 -0.02 -4.77 11.93
C PHE A 156 -0.20 -5.88 10.90
N GLY A 157 -0.28 -7.12 11.37
CA GLY A 157 -0.59 -8.29 10.57
C GLY A 157 -1.84 -8.99 11.10
N GLY A 158 -2.56 -9.68 10.22
CA GLY A 158 -3.72 -10.48 10.61
C GLY A 158 -5.05 -9.74 10.52
N ILE A 159 -5.61 -9.72 9.32
CA ILE A 159 -7.01 -9.39 9.08
C ILE A 159 -7.86 -10.57 9.55
N GLU A 160 -9.03 -10.32 10.12
CA GLU A 160 -9.98 -11.37 10.53
C GLU A 160 -10.19 -12.39 9.40
N GLY A 161 -10.03 -13.69 9.70
CA GLY A 161 -10.00 -14.76 8.70
C GLY A 161 -11.25 -14.86 7.80
N ASN A 162 -12.38 -14.28 8.23
CA ASN A 162 -13.62 -14.26 7.44
C ASN A 162 -13.65 -13.15 6.37
N ILE A 163 -12.87 -12.08 6.53
CA ILE A 163 -12.85 -10.95 5.59
C ILE A 163 -12.17 -11.33 4.26
N PRO A 164 -10.98 -11.95 4.26
CA PRO A 164 -10.35 -12.38 3.01
C PRO A 164 -11.19 -13.39 2.23
N SER A 165 -11.85 -14.32 2.90
CA SER A 165 -12.68 -15.34 2.24
C SER A 165 -13.96 -14.76 1.64
N MET A 166 -14.44 -13.62 2.13
CA MET A 166 -15.63 -12.93 1.62
C MET A 166 -15.31 -12.06 0.39
N ILE A 167 -14.10 -11.47 0.36
CA ILE A 167 -13.67 -10.57 -0.73
C ILE A 167 -12.99 -11.34 -1.86
N ILE A 168 -12.22 -12.35 -1.51
CA ILE A 168 -11.48 -13.19 -2.46
C ILE A 168 -12.01 -14.62 -2.32
N PRO A 169 -12.98 -15.05 -3.16
CA PRO A 169 -13.41 -16.44 -3.17
C PRO A 169 -12.18 -17.31 -3.45
N LYS A 170 -11.96 -18.33 -2.62
CA LYS A 170 -10.91 -19.33 -2.85
C LYS A 170 -11.19 -19.96 -4.20
N ILE A 171 -10.36 -19.63 -5.16
CA ILE A 171 -10.30 -20.37 -6.43
C ILE A 171 -9.58 -21.68 -6.06
N GLY A 172 -10.38 -22.73 -5.89
CA GLY A 172 -9.92 -24.07 -5.52
C GLY A 172 -9.10 -24.74 -6.63
#